data_c7494f5d00b70b0c96837a6832622fc8
#
_entry.id   c7494f5d00b70b0c96837a6832622fc8
#
_cell.length_a   1.000
_cell.length_b   1.000
_cell.length_c   1.000
_cell.angle_alpha   90.00
_cell.angle_beta   90.00
_cell.angle_gamma   90.00
#
_symmetry.space_group_name_H-M   'P 1'
#
loop_
_entity.id
_entity.type
_entity.pdbx_description
1 polymer ?
#
loop_
_entity_poly.entity_id
_entity_poly.type
_entity_poly.pdbx_seq_one_letter_code
_entity_poly.pdbx_strand_id
1 'polypeptide(L)'
;MFVDCLYVSIRTEFETKKHAVYCIVAYDLDGRKDILGLWVDESKNKHQWMQIFDELKHRGVEDVAFISMDGLPGLEDGAKTIFPKAVIQRCIVHLVRNSMKYIPAKNYKEFTANLKLIYKAPNKKVALLEFEKFKERWSEYPGAIKIWESNWQHVEQLYNYTDPIRKLMYTTNTIESINSSFRKVTAKGTFPNETAILKVLFLRVLELYDKWKGKAYPN
;
A
#
# COMPACT_ATOMS: atom_id res chain seq x y z
N MET A 1 -6.40 -4.37 6.58
CA MET A 1 -6.57 -3.02 6.00
C MET A 1 -5.39 -2.72 5.09
N PHE A 2 -5.61 -2.06 3.95
CA PHE A 2 -4.58 -1.63 2.99
C PHE A 2 -4.72 -0.13 2.78
N VAL A 3 -3.62 0.59 2.91
CA VAL A 3 -3.56 2.04 2.69
C VAL A 3 -2.62 2.32 1.53
N ASP A 4 -3.12 3.00 0.52
CA ASP A 4 -2.33 3.39 -0.65
C ASP A 4 -2.77 4.77 -1.15
N CYS A 5 -1.97 5.40 -1.99
CA CYS A 5 -2.34 6.67 -2.58
C CYS A 5 -2.13 6.68 -4.10
N LEU A 6 -2.95 7.47 -4.77
CA LEU A 6 -2.74 7.86 -6.15
C LEU A 6 -2.64 9.38 -6.24
N TYR A 7 -1.94 9.86 -7.26
CA TYR A 7 -1.80 11.30 -7.50
C TYR A 7 -2.69 11.74 -8.64
N VAL A 8 -3.39 12.86 -8.43
CA VAL A 8 -4.25 13.52 -9.41
C VAL A 8 -3.83 14.97 -9.55
N SER A 9 -4.14 15.59 -10.70
CA SER A 9 -3.85 17.00 -10.93
C SER A 9 -5.11 17.84 -10.73
N ILE A 10 -5.02 18.84 -9.86
CA ILE A 10 -6.06 19.86 -9.69
C ILE A 10 -5.56 21.17 -10.31
N ARG A 11 -6.40 21.78 -11.14
CA ARG A 11 -6.15 23.08 -11.75
C ARG A 11 -6.86 24.16 -10.96
N THR A 12 -6.09 25.06 -10.39
CA THR A 12 -6.58 26.34 -9.84
C THR A 12 -6.50 27.42 -10.90
N GLU A 13 -6.95 28.65 -10.59
CA GLU A 13 -6.85 29.79 -11.50
C GLU A 13 -5.39 30.13 -11.85
N PHE A 14 -4.45 29.83 -10.95
CA PHE A 14 -3.05 30.24 -11.07
C PHE A 14 -2.10 29.10 -11.46
N GLU A 15 -2.43 27.86 -11.11
CA GLU A 15 -1.50 26.75 -11.28
C GLU A 15 -2.21 25.36 -11.34
N THR A 16 -1.45 24.35 -11.74
CA THR A 16 -1.88 22.95 -11.65
C THR A 16 -1.01 22.22 -10.63
N LYS A 17 -1.60 21.78 -9.52
CA LYS A 17 -0.92 21.04 -8.45
C LYS A 17 -1.29 19.57 -8.44
N LYS A 18 -0.34 18.75 -7.99
CA LYS A 18 -0.59 17.33 -7.71
C LYS A 18 -1.09 17.16 -6.29
N HIS A 19 -2.27 16.56 -6.16
CA HIS A 19 -2.86 16.16 -4.88
C HIS A 19 -2.78 14.65 -4.72
N ALA A 20 -2.54 14.21 -3.48
CA ALA A 20 -2.63 12.80 -3.14
C ALA A 20 -4.09 12.45 -2.85
N VAL A 21 -4.58 11.36 -3.43
CA VAL A 21 -5.84 10.74 -3.06
C VAL A 21 -5.51 9.47 -2.30
N TYR A 22 -5.82 9.45 -1.02
CA TYR A 22 -5.64 8.28 -0.17
C TYR A 22 -6.85 7.37 -0.30
N CYS A 23 -6.59 6.09 -0.48
CA CYS A 23 -7.60 5.04 -0.52
C CYS A 23 -7.33 4.03 0.58
N ILE A 24 -8.32 3.78 1.43
CA ILE A 24 -8.26 2.74 2.45
C ILE A 24 -9.26 1.64 2.10
N VAL A 25 -8.74 0.42 1.97
CA VAL A 25 -9.50 -0.78 1.66
C VAL A 25 -9.32 -1.78 2.79
N ALA A 26 -10.37 -2.46 3.18
CA ALA A 26 -10.30 -3.53 4.17
C ALA A 26 -11.00 -4.81 3.72
N TYR A 27 -10.71 -5.87 4.42
CA TYR A 27 -11.51 -7.08 4.46
C TYR A 27 -12.04 -7.25 5.88
N ASP A 28 -13.30 -7.63 5.99
CA ASP A 28 -13.89 -8.07 7.25
C ASP A 28 -13.48 -9.53 7.57
N LEU A 29 -13.96 -10.05 8.70
CA LEU A 29 -13.68 -11.42 9.13
C LEU A 29 -14.34 -12.48 8.22
N ASP A 30 -15.37 -12.10 7.46
CA ASP A 30 -16.04 -12.95 6.48
C ASP A 30 -15.33 -12.92 5.10
N GLY A 31 -14.21 -12.19 4.98
CA GLY A 31 -13.48 -11.99 3.74
C GLY A 31 -14.14 -11.05 2.74
N ARG A 32 -15.14 -10.28 3.15
CA ARG A 32 -15.79 -9.28 2.30
C ARG A 32 -14.92 -8.04 2.22
N LYS A 33 -14.77 -7.55 1.00
CA LYS A 33 -13.95 -6.39 0.70
C LYS A 33 -14.78 -5.11 0.72
N ASP A 34 -14.24 -4.08 1.36
CA ASP A 34 -14.84 -2.76 1.41
C ASP A 34 -13.82 -1.64 1.17
N ILE A 35 -14.25 -0.55 0.55
CA ILE A 35 -13.50 0.70 0.45
C ILE A 35 -13.96 1.60 1.60
N LEU A 36 -13.17 1.65 2.67
CA LEU A 36 -13.51 2.38 3.87
C LEU A 36 -13.54 3.90 3.67
N GLY A 37 -12.82 4.42 2.70
CA GLY A 37 -12.88 5.84 2.36
C GLY A 37 -11.83 6.29 1.36
N LEU A 38 -12.05 7.53 0.91
CA LEU A 38 -11.18 8.28 0.01
C LEU A 38 -10.98 9.68 0.58
N TRP A 39 -9.74 10.10 0.70
CA TRP A 39 -9.37 11.45 1.20
C TRP A 39 -8.43 12.11 0.21
N VAL A 40 -8.69 13.37 -0.09
CA VAL A 40 -7.84 14.20 -0.96
C VAL A 40 -7.06 15.17 -0.11
N ASP A 41 -5.75 15.29 -0.32
CA ASP A 41 -4.93 16.21 0.44
C ASP A 41 -3.67 16.67 -0.29
N GLU A 42 -3.22 17.88 0.05
CA GLU A 42 -1.95 18.46 -0.40
C GLU A 42 -0.78 18.04 0.50
N SER A 43 -1.02 17.77 1.79
CA SER A 43 0.01 17.52 2.80
C SER A 43 -0.01 16.10 3.34
N LYS A 44 1.19 15.60 3.66
CA LYS A 44 1.39 14.25 4.22
C LYS A 44 2.00 14.41 5.60
N ASN A 45 1.17 14.50 6.65
CA ASN A 45 1.65 14.60 8.02
C ASN A 45 0.95 13.61 8.96
N LYS A 46 1.56 13.40 10.13
CA LYS A 46 1.05 12.50 11.16
C LYS A 46 -0.37 12.86 11.63
N HIS A 47 -0.65 14.15 11.84
CA HIS A 47 -1.96 14.60 12.36
C HIS A 47 -3.09 14.25 11.43
N GLN A 48 -2.89 14.39 10.14
CA GLN A 48 -3.88 14.04 9.13
C GLN A 48 -4.17 12.54 9.10
N TRP A 49 -3.13 11.71 9.20
CA TRP A 49 -3.32 10.26 9.32
C TRP A 49 -4.07 9.88 10.59
N MET A 50 -3.78 10.54 11.70
CA MET A 50 -4.54 10.34 12.94
C MET A 50 -6.02 10.70 12.75
N GLN A 51 -6.34 11.82 12.09
CA GLN A 51 -7.73 12.22 11.81
C GLN A 51 -8.44 11.20 10.92
N ILE A 52 -7.79 10.70 9.86
CA ILE A 52 -8.34 9.68 8.97
C ILE A 52 -8.64 8.38 9.75
N PHE A 53 -7.71 7.90 10.55
CA PHE A 53 -7.91 6.68 11.33
C PHE A 53 -8.93 6.86 12.46
N ASP A 54 -8.96 8.02 13.09
CA ASP A 54 -9.96 8.36 14.11
C ASP A 54 -11.37 8.45 13.52
N GLU A 55 -11.52 9.06 12.34
CA GLU A 55 -12.78 9.04 11.58
C GLU A 55 -13.25 7.61 11.33
N LEU A 56 -12.35 6.70 10.88
CA LEU A 56 -12.70 5.31 10.67
C LEU A 56 -13.18 4.64 11.96
N LYS A 57 -12.53 4.93 13.08
CA LYS A 57 -12.93 4.42 14.40
C LYS A 57 -14.32 4.91 14.81
N HIS A 58 -14.61 6.20 14.62
CA HIS A 58 -15.95 6.77 14.88
C HIS A 58 -17.03 6.18 13.95
N ARG A 59 -16.65 5.72 12.75
CA ARG A 59 -17.56 5.03 11.82
C ARG A 59 -17.73 3.54 12.10
N GLY A 60 -17.17 3.02 13.21
CA GLY A 60 -17.37 1.65 13.67
C GLY A 60 -16.25 0.67 13.33
N VAL A 61 -15.07 1.13 12.89
CA VAL A 61 -13.91 0.27 12.79
C VAL A 61 -13.28 0.10 14.17
N GLU A 62 -13.61 -0.97 14.86
CA GLU A 62 -13.20 -1.20 16.25
C GLU A 62 -11.77 -1.73 16.35
N ASP A 63 -11.48 -2.83 15.66
CA ASP A 63 -10.17 -3.50 15.68
C ASP A 63 -9.62 -3.70 14.26
N VAL A 64 -8.29 -3.55 14.13
CA VAL A 64 -7.57 -3.80 12.89
C VAL A 64 -6.41 -4.74 13.17
N ALA A 65 -6.44 -5.96 12.63
CA ALA A 65 -5.38 -6.93 12.82
C ALA A 65 -4.09 -6.52 12.08
N PHE A 66 -4.22 -6.12 10.80
CA PHE A 66 -3.09 -5.73 9.96
C PHE A 66 -3.37 -4.45 9.19
N ILE A 67 -2.36 -3.58 9.09
CA ILE A 67 -2.38 -2.42 8.21
C ILE A 67 -1.18 -2.52 7.27
N SER A 68 -1.45 -2.82 5.99
CA SER A 68 -0.43 -2.78 4.93
C SER A 68 -0.41 -1.38 4.33
N MET A 69 0.77 -0.75 4.31
CA MET A 69 0.90 0.63 3.89
C MET A 69 2.22 0.91 3.16
N ASP A 70 2.24 1.97 2.34
CA ASP A 70 3.50 2.53 1.83
C ASP A 70 4.25 3.29 2.94
N GLY A 71 5.53 3.56 2.71
CA GLY A 71 6.41 4.30 3.62
C GLY A 71 6.12 5.80 3.70
N LEU A 72 4.86 6.21 3.76
CA LEU A 72 4.49 7.62 3.85
C LEU A 72 4.81 8.20 5.23
N PRO A 73 5.36 9.43 5.31
CA PRO A 73 5.68 10.07 6.58
C PRO A 73 4.45 10.17 7.50
N GLY A 74 4.61 9.82 8.76
CA GLY A 74 3.59 9.91 9.79
C GLY A 74 2.45 8.88 9.72
N LEU A 75 2.35 8.09 8.64
CA LEU A 75 1.29 7.11 8.45
C LEU A 75 1.34 6.00 9.50
N GLU A 76 2.53 5.44 9.74
CA GLU A 76 2.74 4.40 10.75
C GLU A 76 2.45 4.90 12.17
N ASP A 77 2.96 6.09 12.51
CA ASP A 77 2.72 6.69 13.82
C ASP A 77 1.24 7.01 14.06
N GLY A 78 0.54 7.51 13.03
CA GLY A 78 -0.90 7.76 13.08
C GLY A 78 -1.69 6.48 13.29
N ALA A 79 -1.36 5.43 12.53
CA ALA A 79 -2.00 4.12 12.64
C ALA A 79 -1.79 3.49 14.03
N LYS A 80 -0.56 3.50 14.56
CA LYS A 80 -0.23 2.96 15.89
C LYS A 80 -0.89 3.73 17.02
N THR A 81 -1.11 5.04 16.84
CA THR A 81 -1.79 5.87 17.85
C THR A 81 -3.26 5.48 17.98
N ILE A 82 -3.96 5.25 16.87
CA ILE A 82 -5.40 4.97 16.87
C ILE A 82 -5.69 3.47 17.00
N PHE A 83 -4.88 2.62 16.35
CA PHE A 83 -4.99 1.17 16.37
C PHE A 83 -3.71 0.53 16.95
N PRO A 84 -3.43 0.65 18.26
CA PRO A 84 -2.16 0.23 18.87
C PRO A 84 -1.89 -1.27 18.76
N LYS A 85 -2.92 -2.10 18.62
CA LYS A 85 -2.80 -3.55 18.44
C LYS A 85 -2.53 -3.98 17.00
N ALA A 86 -2.71 -3.07 16.04
CA ALA A 86 -2.54 -3.40 14.63
C ALA A 86 -1.09 -3.70 14.29
N VAL A 87 -0.86 -4.76 13.54
CA VAL A 87 0.45 -5.06 12.97
C VAL A 87 0.65 -4.20 11.73
N ILE A 88 1.66 -3.35 11.78
CA ILE A 88 2.00 -2.49 10.65
C ILE A 88 2.96 -3.21 9.72
N GLN A 89 2.54 -3.38 8.47
CA GLN A 89 3.32 -4.03 7.42
C GLN A 89 3.67 -3.03 6.32
N ARG A 90 4.94 -2.89 6.01
CA ARG A 90 5.37 -2.18 4.80
C ARG A 90 4.99 -2.97 3.56
N CYS A 91 4.35 -2.30 2.61
CA CYS A 91 3.94 -2.91 1.36
C CYS A 91 5.16 -3.43 0.58
N ILE A 92 5.27 -4.73 0.45
CA ILE A 92 6.39 -5.38 -0.27
C ILE A 92 6.46 -4.92 -1.74
N VAL A 93 5.32 -4.72 -2.39
CA VAL A 93 5.30 -4.25 -3.78
C VAL A 93 5.89 -2.85 -3.91
N HIS A 94 5.61 -1.95 -2.95
CA HIS A 94 6.24 -0.63 -2.92
C HIS A 94 7.74 -0.70 -2.61
N LEU A 95 8.18 -1.59 -1.72
CA LEU A 95 9.61 -1.82 -1.49
C LEU A 95 10.31 -2.29 -2.76
N VAL A 96 9.74 -3.26 -3.48
CA VAL A 96 10.26 -3.73 -4.77
C VAL A 96 10.32 -2.59 -5.78
N ARG A 97 9.23 -1.84 -5.99
CA ARG A 97 9.19 -0.73 -6.94
C ARG A 97 10.21 0.37 -6.62
N ASN A 98 10.35 0.70 -5.34
CA ASN A 98 11.30 1.71 -4.92
C ASN A 98 12.75 1.25 -5.13
N SER A 99 13.05 -0.02 -4.90
CA SER A 99 14.37 -0.61 -5.16
C SER A 99 14.72 -0.63 -6.65
N MET A 100 13.73 -0.93 -7.51
CA MET A 100 13.94 -0.98 -8.97
C MET A 100 14.38 0.36 -9.57
N LYS A 101 14.11 1.50 -8.90
CA LYS A 101 14.57 2.82 -9.35
C LYS A 101 16.10 2.94 -9.43
N TYR A 102 16.82 2.10 -8.71
CA TYR A 102 18.28 2.05 -8.68
C TYR A 102 18.88 1.03 -9.66
N ILE A 103 18.05 0.23 -10.33
CA ILE A 103 18.47 -0.91 -11.14
C ILE A 103 18.25 -0.60 -12.63
N PRO A 104 19.20 -0.91 -13.53
CA PRO A 104 18.98 -0.83 -14.96
C PRO A 104 17.84 -1.76 -15.41
N ALA A 105 17.04 -1.31 -16.38
CA ALA A 105 15.85 -2.05 -16.85
C ALA A 105 16.16 -3.49 -17.31
N LYS A 106 17.34 -3.69 -17.94
CA LYS A 106 17.81 -5.03 -18.38
C LYS A 106 17.91 -6.05 -17.24
N ASN A 107 18.10 -5.58 -15.99
CA ASN A 107 18.31 -6.42 -14.82
C ASN A 107 17.01 -6.63 -14.00
N TYR A 108 15.89 -5.99 -14.35
CA TYR A 108 14.63 -6.04 -13.57
C TYR A 108 14.13 -7.45 -13.30
N LYS A 109 14.17 -8.31 -14.31
CA LYS A 109 13.69 -9.69 -14.19
C LYS A 109 14.48 -10.49 -13.15
N GLU A 110 15.81 -10.42 -13.21
CA GLU A 110 16.68 -11.11 -12.26
C GLU A 110 16.59 -10.52 -10.86
N PHE A 111 16.65 -9.19 -10.76
CA PHE A 111 16.53 -8.47 -9.50
C PHE A 111 15.24 -8.82 -8.76
N THR A 112 14.11 -8.76 -9.44
CA THR A 112 12.82 -9.09 -8.82
C THR A 112 12.69 -10.57 -8.49
N ALA A 113 13.33 -11.47 -9.26
CA ALA A 113 13.38 -12.90 -8.93
C ALA A 113 14.17 -13.14 -7.64
N ASN A 114 15.31 -12.49 -7.45
CA ASN A 114 16.09 -12.61 -6.22
C ASN A 114 15.35 -12.04 -5.01
N LEU A 115 14.65 -10.91 -5.14
CA LEU A 115 13.80 -10.37 -4.06
C LEU A 115 12.68 -11.34 -3.67
N LYS A 116 12.08 -12.05 -4.64
CA LYS A 116 11.07 -13.07 -4.35
C LYS A 116 11.59 -14.19 -3.47
N LEU A 117 12.86 -14.58 -3.60
CA LEU A 117 13.46 -15.61 -2.73
C LEU A 117 13.50 -15.16 -1.27
N ILE A 118 13.62 -13.84 -1.02
CA ILE A 118 13.62 -13.25 0.31
C ILE A 118 12.20 -13.30 0.91
N TYR A 119 11.23 -12.55 0.35
CA TYR A 119 9.92 -12.38 0.99
C TYR A 119 8.97 -13.58 0.83
N LYS A 120 9.29 -14.55 -0.03
CA LYS A 120 8.59 -15.83 -0.17
C LYS A 120 9.35 -17.01 0.45
N ALA A 121 10.42 -16.77 1.17
CA ALA A 121 11.16 -17.83 1.85
C ALA A 121 10.26 -18.63 2.81
N PRO A 122 10.52 -19.91 3.03
CA PRO A 122 9.70 -20.74 3.91
C PRO A 122 9.75 -20.30 5.38
N ASN A 123 10.85 -19.70 5.80
CA ASN A 123 11.05 -19.23 7.17
C ASN A 123 12.07 -18.08 7.23
N LYS A 124 12.15 -17.42 8.39
CA LYS A 124 13.05 -16.29 8.67
C LYS A 124 14.52 -16.62 8.40
N LYS A 125 14.98 -17.84 8.76
CA LYS A 125 16.40 -18.23 8.58
C LYS A 125 16.78 -18.25 7.10
N VAL A 126 15.93 -18.84 6.27
CA VAL A 126 16.14 -18.88 4.81
C VAL A 126 16.03 -17.48 4.23
N ALA A 127 15.06 -16.67 4.68
CA ALA A 127 14.93 -15.28 4.22
C ALA A 127 16.19 -14.46 4.46
N LEU A 128 16.78 -14.60 5.65
CA LEU A 128 18.02 -13.89 6.01
C LEU A 128 19.18 -14.35 5.13
N LEU A 129 19.32 -15.66 4.91
CA LEU A 129 20.35 -16.21 4.02
C LEU A 129 20.22 -15.68 2.58
N GLU A 130 19.00 -15.67 2.04
CA GLU A 130 18.74 -15.13 0.70
C GLU A 130 18.95 -13.61 0.65
N PHE A 131 18.72 -12.90 1.75
CA PHE A 131 19.01 -11.46 1.83
C PHE A 131 20.50 -11.16 1.82
N GLU A 132 21.35 -11.96 2.53
CA GLU A 132 22.81 -11.80 2.45
C GLU A 132 23.32 -12.06 1.03
N LYS A 133 22.87 -13.16 0.37
CA LYS A 133 23.22 -13.43 -1.03
C LYS A 133 22.77 -12.29 -1.97
N PHE A 134 21.60 -11.73 -1.71
CA PHE A 134 21.10 -10.59 -2.46
C PHE A 134 21.99 -9.36 -2.32
N LYS A 135 22.46 -9.04 -1.11
CA LYS A 135 23.39 -7.92 -0.86
C LYS A 135 24.72 -8.10 -1.60
N GLU A 136 25.28 -9.30 -1.58
CA GLU A 136 26.52 -9.60 -2.31
C GLU A 136 26.32 -9.46 -3.82
N ARG A 137 25.26 -10.05 -4.36
CA ARG A 137 24.97 -10.04 -5.80
C ARG A 137 24.71 -8.65 -6.35
N TRP A 138 24.05 -7.80 -5.58
CA TRP A 138 23.63 -6.46 -5.99
C TRP A 138 24.42 -5.34 -5.34
N SER A 139 25.64 -5.64 -4.88
CA SER A 139 26.54 -4.70 -4.17
C SER A 139 26.85 -3.42 -4.96
N GLU A 140 26.80 -3.48 -6.30
CA GLU A 140 26.93 -2.30 -7.18
C GLU A 140 25.77 -1.29 -7.03
N TYR A 141 24.65 -1.69 -6.42
CA TYR A 141 23.44 -0.88 -6.26
C TYR A 141 23.07 -0.65 -4.79
N PRO A 142 23.92 0.04 -4.02
CA PRO A 142 23.73 0.20 -2.56
C PRO A 142 22.41 0.90 -2.20
N GLY A 143 21.90 1.78 -3.07
CA GLY A 143 20.58 2.42 -2.87
C GLY A 143 19.42 1.44 -2.87
N ALA A 144 19.47 0.40 -3.72
CA ALA A 144 18.44 -0.65 -3.74
C ALA A 144 18.51 -1.50 -2.47
N ILE A 145 19.74 -1.86 -2.03
CA ILE A 145 19.97 -2.66 -0.81
C ILE A 145 19.47 -1.90 0.42
N LYS A 146 19.83 -0.62 0.55
CA LYS A 146 19.45 0.23 1.69
C LYS A 146 17.94 0.28 1.93
N ILE A 147 17.11 0.24 0.87
CA ILE A 147 15.65 0.19 1.00
C ILE A 147 15.23 -1.05 1.80
N TRP A 148 15.81 -2.21 1.51
CA TRP A 148 15.49 -3.47 2.19
C TRP A 148 16.06 -3.53 3.60
N GLU A 149 17.29 -3.08 3.80
CA GLU A 149 17.93 -2.98 5.13
C GLU A 149 17.10 -2.11 6.07
N SER A 150 16.73 -0.90 5.61
CA SER A 150 15.95 0.05 6.43
C SER A 150 14.53 -0.44 6.75
N ASN A 151 14.01 -1.43 6.01
CA ASN A 151 12.69 -2.00 6.21
C ASN A 151 12.73 -3.48 6.62
N TRP A 152 13.91 -4.00 6.98
CA TRP A 152 14.09 -5.42 7.25
C TRP A 152 13.15 -5.95 8.33
N GLN A 153 12.95 -5.22 9.43
CA GLN A 153 12.04 -5.63 10.49
C GLN A 153 10.61 -5.85 10.00
N HIS A 154 10.13 -5.09 9.01
CA HIS A 154 8.80 -5.27 8.41
C HIS A 154 8.77 -6.48 7.46
N VAL A 155 9.88 -6.82 6.81
CA VAL A 155 9.99 -8.04 6.00
C VAL A 155 10.08 -9.26 6.92
N GLU A 156 10.90 -9.17 7.96
CA GLU A 156 11.11 -10.23 8.94
C GLU A 156 9.84 -10.62 9.70
N GLN A 157 9.01 -9.64 10.07
CA GLN A 157 7.76 -9.92 10.80
C GLN A 157 6.76 -10.77 10.01
N LEU A 158 6.86 -10.83 8.67
CA LEU A 158 6.04 -11.73 7.84
C LEU A 158 6.17 -13.19 8.31
N TYR A 159 7.35 -13.59 8.79
CA TYR A 159 7.66 -14.96 9.19
C TYR A 159 7.08 -15.36 10.55
N ASN A 160 6.44 -14.43 11.27
CA ASN A 160 5.66 -14.73 12.48
C ASN A 160 4.28 -15.30 12.15
N TYR A 161 3.91 -15.36 10.86
CA TYR A 161 2.58 -15.75 10.41
C TYR A 161 2.64 -16.95 9.44
N THR A 162 1.54 -17.69 9.35
CA THR A 162 1.38 -18.81 8.41
C THR A 162 1.36 -18.33 6.96
N ASP A 163 1.65 -19.23 6.01
CA ASP A 163 1.72 -18.90 4.59
C ASP A 163 0.46 -18.20 4.03
N PRO A 164 -0.78 -18.62 4.35
CA PRO A 164 -1.97 -17.92 3.89
C PRO A 164 -2.03 -16.45 4.35
N ILE A 165 -1.72 -16.21 5.63
CA ILE A 165 -1.70 -14.86 6.19
C ILE A 165 -0.58 -14.02 5.55
N ARG A 166 0.63 -14.58 5.44
CA ARG A 166 1.75 -13.90 4.75
C ARG A 166 1.38 -13.50 3.33
N LYS A 167 0.73 -14.41 2.59
CA LYS A 167 0.28 -14.14 1.23
C LYS A 167 -0.68 -12.95 1.17
N LEU A 168 -1.59 -12.82 2.11
CA LEU A 168 -2.45 -11.64 2.23
C LEU A 168 -1.64 -10.37 2.52
N MET A 169 -0.64 -10.44 3.39
CA MET A 169 0.17 -9.28 3.80
C MET A 169 1.03 -8.71 2.67
N TYR A 170 1.60 -9.56 1.80
CA TYR A 170 2.48 -9.12 0.72
C TYR A 170 1.81 -9.05 -0.67
N THR A 171 0.57 -9.54 -0.81
CA THR A 171 -0.20 -9.36 -2.06
C THR A 171 -1.04 -8.09 -1.97
N THR A 172 -0.62 -7.06 -2.68
CA THR A 172 -1.39 -5.81 -2.80
C THR A 172 -2.33 -5.80 -4.00
N ASN A 173 -2.59 -6.98 -4.59
CA ASN A 173 -3.42 -7.11 -5.79
C ASN A 173 -4.78 -6.39 -5.66
N THR A 174 -5.35 -6.38 -4.45
CA THR A 174 -6.62 -5.71 -4.17
C THR A 174 -6.53 -4.21 -4.33
N ILE A 175 -5.65 -3.56 -3.55
CA ILE A 175 -5.51 -2.10 -3.60
C ILE A 175 -4.94 -1.64 -4.94
N GLU A 176 -4.03 -2.42 -5.54
CA GLU A 176 -3.51 -2.13 -6.88
C GLU A 176 -4.58 -2.22 -7.96
N SER A 177 -5.46 -3.21 -7.90
CA SER A 177 -6.61 -3.35 -8.81
C SER A 177 -7.55 -2.16 -8.70
N ILE A 178 -7.84 -1.71 -7.46
CA ILE A 178 -8.68 -0.55 -7.20
C ILE A 178 -8.01 0.71 -7.74
N ASN A 179 -6.73 0.95 -7.42
CA ASN A 179 -5.99 2.10 -7.91
C ASN A 179 -5.83 2.08 -9.44
N SER A 180 -5.65 0.92 -10.05
CA SER A 180 -5.67 0.78 -11.50
C SER A 180 -7.03 1.19 -12.08
N SER A 181 -8.11 0.80 -11.42
CA SER A 181 -9.48 1.19 -11.78
C SER A 181 -9.70 2.71 -11.66
N PHE A 182 -9.20 3.31 -10.57
CA PHE A 182 -9.26 4.76 -10.36
C PHE A 182 -8.44 5.53 -11.40
N ARG A 183 -7.24 5.06 -11.74
CA ARG A 183 -6.42 5.69 -12.80
C ARG A 183 -7.13 5.76 -14.14
N LYS A 184 -7.99 4.81 -14.48
CA LYS A 184 -8.77 4.84 -15.75
C LYS A 184 -9.68 6.07 -15.85
N VAL A 185 -10.20 6.54 -14.73
CA VAL A 185 -11.11 7.70 -14.67
C VAL A 185 -10.40 9.00 -14.29
N THR A 186 -9.16 8.93 -13.76
CA THR A 186 -8.39 10.11 -13.34
C THR A 186 -7.23 10.47 -14.26
N ALA A 187 -6.78 9.56 -15.15
CA ALA A 187 -5.57 9.76 -15.96
C ALA A 187 -5.72 10.77 -17.10
N LYS A 188 -6.95 11.16 -17.48
CA LYS A 188 -7.23 11.92 -18.72
C LYS A 188 -7.34 13.43 -18.54
N GLY A 189 -6.92 13.99 -17.40
CA GLY A 189 -7.03 15.44 -17.27
C GLY A 189 -6.72 16.01 -15.89
N THR A 190 -6.98 17.29 -15.79
CA THR A 190 -6.94 18.05 -14.54
C THR A 190 -8.36 18.24 -14.03
N PHE A 191 -8.53 18.20 -12.72
CA PHE A 191 -9.82 18.44 -12.09
C PHE A 191 -9.92 19.88 -11.61
N PRO A 192 -11.11 20.49 -11.64
CA PRO A 192 -11.29 21.88 -11.19
C PRO A 192 -11.16 22.03 -9.67
N ASN A 193 -11.46 20.98 -8.90
CA ASN A 193 -11.38 20.98 -7.44
C ASN A 193 -11.43 19.54 -6.89
N GLU A 194 -11.23 19.39 -5.58
CA GLU A 194 -11.28 18.10 -4.87
C GLU A 194 -12.66 17.43 -4.96
N THR A 195 -13.73 18.19 -4.85
CA THR A 195 -15.10 17.66 -4.95
C THR A 195 -15.34 16.96 -6.28
N ALA A 196 -14.82 17.51 -7.39
CA ALA A 196 -14.93 16.89 -8.71
C ALA A 196 -14.20 15.54 -8.77
N ILE A 197 -13.02 15.45 -8.16
CA ILE A 197 -12.28 14.18 -8.05
C ILE A 197 -13.09 13.16 -7.24
N LEU A 198 -13.53 13.56 -6.04
CA LEU A 198 -14.28 12.65 -5.15
C LEU A 198 -15.56 12.15 -5.81
N LYS A 199 -16.30 12.99 -6.56
CA LYS A 199 -17.48 12.56 -7.32
C LYS A 199 -17.15 11.47 -8.35
N VAL A 200 -16.10 11.68 -9.16
CA VAL A 200 -15.69 10.72 -10.19
C VAL A 200 -15.23 9.40 -9.56
N LEU A 201 -14.45 9.48 -8.48
CA LEU A 201 -13.99 8.29 -7.76
C LEU A 201 -15.15 7.56 -7.06
N PHE A 202 -16.09 8.30 -6.48
CA PHE A 202 -17.28 7.71 -5.84
C PHE A 202 -18.14 6.91 -6.85
N LEU A 203 -18.39 7.47 -8.03
CA LEU A 203 -19.10 6.73 -9.10
C LEU A 203 -18.33 5.45 -9.47
N ARG A 204 -17.00 5.53 -9.52
CA ARG A 204 -16.17 4.35 -9.79
C ARG A 204 -16.23 3.32 -8.66
N VAL A 205 -16.35 3.75 -7.40
CA VAL A 205 -16.56 2.86 -6.23
C VAL A 205 -17.89 2.11 -6.37
N LEU A 206 -18.98 2.78 -6.74
CA LEU A 206 -20.27 2.12 -6.97
C LEU A 206 -20.18 1.02 -8.03
N GLU A 207 -19.50 1.28 -9.16
CA GLU A 207 -19.28 0.27 -10.19
C GLU A 207 -18.43 -0.92 -9.68
N LEU A 208 -17.48 -0.67 -8.79
CA LEU A 208 -16.68 -1.72 -8.17
C LEU A 208 -17.52 -2.57 -7.23
N TYR A 209 -18.38 -1.95 -6.41
CA TYR A 209 -19.31 -2.67 -5.53
C TYR A 209 -20.27 -3.56 -6.29
N ASP A 210 -20.81 -3.10 -7.42
CA ASP A 210 -21.66 -3.95 -8.27
C ASP A 210 -20.91 -5.18 -8.79
N LYS A 211 -19.65 -5.03 -9.14
CA LYS A 211 -18.79 -6.15 -9.58
C LYS A 211 -18.41 -7.11 -8.44
N TRP A 212 -18.44 -6.65 -7.19
CA TRP A 212 -18.06 -7.43 -6.02
C TRP A 212 -19.24 -8.11 -5.34
N LYS A 213 -20.50 -7.76 -5.70
CA LYS A 213 -21.70 -8.38 -5.14
C LYS A 213 -21.59 -9.91 -5.18
N GLY A 214 -21.77 -10.54 -4.02
CA GLY A 214 -21.71 -12.00 -3.87
C GLY A 214 -20.31 -12.62 -3.94
N LYS A 215 -19.24 -11.83 -3.94
CA LYS A 215 -17.86 -12.33 -3.97
C LYS A 215 -17.17 -12.04 -2.64
N ALA A 216 -16.90 -13.10 -1.87
CA ALA A 216 -15.95 -13.07 -0.77
C ALA A 216 -14.52 -13.36 -1.28
N TYR A 217 -13.50 -12.99 -0.50
CA TYR A 217 -12.13 -13.46 -0.77
C TYR A 217 -12.09 -14.98 -0.58
N PRO A 218 -11.54 -15.75 -1.52
CA PRO A 218 -11.42 -17.19 -1.31
C PRO A 218 -10.52 -17.45 -0.08
N ASN A 219 -11.07 -18.23 0.85
CA ASN A 219 -10.37 -18.72 2.04
C ASN A 219 -9.16 -19.58 1.66
#